data_763ba4b7ee19dddc2f86867b9af82356
#
_entry.id   763ba4b7ee19dddc2f86867b9af82356
#
_cell.length_a   1.000
_cell.length_b   1.000
_cell.length_c   1.000
_cell.angle_alpha   90.00
_cell.angle_beta   90.00
_cell.angle_gamma   90.00
#
_symmetry.space_group_name_H-M   'P 1'
#
loop_
_entity.id
_entity.type
_entity.pdbx_description
1 polymer ?
#
loop_
_entity_poly.entity_id
_entity_poly.type
_entity_poly.pdbx_seq_one_letter_code
_entity_poly.pdbx_strand_id
1 'polypeptide(L)'
;MRTLQKFKLGTFEVTQPKLIISDPCYAPGTWCMGIVPNAQPGIWAAEIGFFHEGKHDAAVAYLAAFHQHCPPKNQLIAREELFKVGVDSGQAGVFDKPFYRAGADAGQIPSEDALEAWYNSCCNQTLHTDHYAGVIPHGVVSNSGYGDGGYICYSYHLSKTQGQDIT
;
A
#
# COMPACT_ATOMS: atom_id res chain seq x y z
N MET A 1 12.71 -20.61 13.85
CA MET A 1 12.52 -20.58 12.39
C MET A 1 11.47 -19.51 12.09
N ARG A 2 11.81 -18.50 11.29
CA ARG A 2 10.85 -17.45 10.89
C ARG A 2 9.86 -18.04 9.88
N THR A 3 8.57 -17.92 10.15
CA THR A 3 7.52 -18.27 9.19
C THR A 3 6.83 -17.02 8.69
N LEU A 4 6.58 -16.95 7.38
CA LEU A 4 5.83 -15.87 6.75
C LEU A 4 4.38 -16.32 6.56
N GLN A 5 3.47 -15.60 7.16
CA GLN A 5 2.03 -15.75 6.92
C GLN A 5 1.50 -14.59 6.07
N LYS A 6 0.56 -14.88 5.18
CA LYS A 6 -0.01 -13.92 4.24
C LYS A 6 -1.53 -13.87 4.37
N PHE A 7 -2.08 -12.67 4.35
CA PHE A 7 -3.52 -12.45 4.45
C PHE A 7 -3.98 -11.48 3.38
N LYS A 8 -5.09 -11.82 2.73
CA LYS A 8 -5.75 -10.91 1.79
C LYS A 8 -6.54 -9.88 2.59
N LEU A 9 -6.37 -8.61 2.24
CA LEU A 9 -7.03 -7.49 2.93
C LEU A 9 -8.30 -7.03 2.22
N GLY A 10 -8.46 -7.32 0.94
CA GLY A 10 -9.58 -6.86 0.12
C GLY A 10 -9.12 -6.16 -1.15
N THR A 11 -9.99 -5.33 -1.70
CA THR A 11 -9.75 -4.58 -2.93
C THR A 11 -10.07 -3.11 -2.75
N PHE A 12 -9.41 -2.25 -3.55
CA PHE A 12 -9.68 -0.83 -3.65
C PHE A 12 -9.56 -0.37 -5.10
N GLU A 13 -10.12 0.79 -5.41
CA GLU A 13 -10.11 1.33 -6.76
C GLU A 13 -8.96 2.34 -6.94
N VAL A 14 -8.29 2.24 -8.08
CA VAL A 14 -7.32 3.22 -8.58
C VAL A 14 -7.92 3.86 -9.82
N THR A 15 -8.16 5.17 -9.77
CA THR A 15 -8.87 5.90 -10.83
C THR A 15 -7.95 6.54 -11.85
N GLN A 16 -6.70 6.83 -11.46
CA GLN A 16 -5.71 7.48 -12.30
C GLN A 16 -4.36 6.74 -12.26
N PRO A 17 -3.49 6.92 -13.27
CA PRO A 17 -2.24 6.17 -13.37
C PRO A 17 -1.14 6.67 -12.41
N LYS A 18 -1.49 7.03 -11.19
CA LYS A 18 -0.54 7.49 -10.17
C LYS A 18 -0.95 7.04 -8.78
N LEU A 19 -0.03 6.37 -8.08
CA LEU A 19 -0.19 6.02 -6.69
C LEU A 19 0.72 6.89 -5.81
N ILE A 20 0.25 7.18 -4.60
CA ILE A 20 1.07 7.73 -3.52
C ILE A 20 1.38 6.57 -2.55
N ILE A 21 2.64 6.44 -2.19
CA ILE A 21 3.09 5.58 -1.10
C ILE A 21 3.57 6.48 0.03
N SER A 22 2.92 6.40 1.18
CA SER A 22 3.17 7.36 2.26
C SER A 22 2.65 6.87 3.60
N ASP A 23 3.17 7.46 4.67
CA ASP A 23 2.45 7.55 5.92
C ASP A 23 1.23 8.47 5.72
N PRO A 24 0.02 8.06 6.13
CA PRO A 24 -1.19 8.87 5.96
C PRO A 24 -1.20 10.19 6.76
N CYS A 25 -0.30 10.36 7.72
CA CYS A 25 -0.18 11.62 8.47
C CYS A 25 0.39 12.78 7.63
N TYR A 26 1.14 12.49 6.55
CA TYR A 26 1.80 13.52 5.78
C TYR A 26 0.90 14.22 4.77
N ALA A 27 1.04 15.54 4.67
CA ALA A 27 0.42 16.31 3.60
C ALA A 27 0.99 15.95 2.22
N PRO A 28 0.20 16.04 1.13
CA PRO A 28 0.71 15.82 -0.22
C PRO A 28 1.93 16.69 -0.53
N GLY A 29 2.95 16.09 -1.15
CA GLY A 29 4.20 16.79 -1.48
C GLY A 29 5.26 16.78 -0.39
N THR A 30 5.03 16.10 0.74
CA THR A 30 6.07 15.90 1.77
C THR A 30 7.22 15.10 1.17
N TRP A 31 8.45 15.49 1.46
CA TRP A 31 9.67 14.98 0.83
C TRP A 31 9.91 13.46 1.03
N CYS A 32 9.34 12.88 2.07
CA CYS A 32 9.55 11.48 2.44
C CYS A 32 8.46 10.53 1.92
N MET A 33 7.54 11.00 1.08
CA MET A 33 6.59 10.16 0.36
C MET A 33 7.10 9.80 -1.03
N GLY A 34 6.52 8.77 -1.65
CA GLY A 34 6.84 8.39 -3.00
C GLY A 34 5.65 8.42 -3.95
N ILE A 35 5.92 8.66 -5.22
CA ILE A 35 4.93 8.58 -6.30
C ILE A 35 5.31 7.44 -7.23
N VAL A 36 4.37 6.52 -7.45
CA VAL A 36 4.49 5.49 -8.48
C VAL A 36 3.73 5.97 -9.72
N PRO A 37 4.43 6.32 -10.80
CA PRO A 37 3.80 6.70 -12.06
C PRO A 37 3.34 5.46 -12.84
N ASN A 38 2.45 5.66 -13.78
CA ASN A 38 1.99 4.62 -14.72
C ASN A 38 1.34 3.39 -14.05
N ALA A 39 0.76 3.57 -12.88
CA ALA A 39 -0.10 2.56 -12.29
C ALA A 39 -1.31 2.31 -13.20
N GLN A 40 -1.69 1.07 -13.39
CA GLN A 40 -2.86 0.74 -14.20
C GLN A 40 -4.14 1.11 -13.44
N PRO A 41 -5.03 1.97 -13.96
CA PRO A 41 -6.34 2.21 -13.37
C PRO A 41 -7.19 0.94 -13.31
N GLY A 42 -8.06 0.84 -12.32
CA GLY A 42 -8.95 -0.30 -12.11
C GLY A 42 -8.93 -0.80 -10.67
N ILE A 43 -9.34 -2.05 -10.49
CA ILE A 43 -9.40 -2.66 -9.17
C ILE A 43 -8.05 -3.29 -8.81
N TRP A 44 -7.56 -2.92 -7.63
CA TRP A 44 -6.34 -3.45 -7.03
C TRP A 44 -6.68 -4.31 -5.83
N ALA A 45 -6.01 -5.42 -5.69
CA ALA A 45 -6.06 -6.28 -4.51
C ALA A 45 -4.90 -5.97 -3.58
N ALA A 46 -5.12 -6.14 -2.28
CA ALA A 46 -4.12 -5.92 -1.26
C ALA A 46 -3.87 -7.16 -0.40
N GLU A 47 -2.63 -7.32 -0.01
CA GLU A 47 -2.14 -8.43 0.83
C GLU A 47 -1.18 -7.90 1.88
N ILE A 48 -1.23 -8.47 3.07
CA ILE A 48 -0.23 -8.22 4.12
C ILE A 48 0.50 -9.50 4.49
N GLY A 49 1.80 -9.38 4.75
CA GLY A 49 2.62 -10.46 5.25
C GLY A 49 3.13 -10.19 6.66
N PHE A 50 3.14 -11.24 7.49
CA PHE A 50 3.69 -11.20 8.85
C PHE A 50 4.82 -12.19 9.00
N PHE A 51 5.87 -11.76 9.67
CA PHE A 51 6.86 -12.67 10.22
C PHE A 51 6.51 -13.05 11.65
N HIS A 52 6.53 -14.34 11.92
CA HIS A 52 6.45 -14.88 13.27
C HIS A 52 7.84 -15.38 13.73
N GLU A 53 8.34 -14.78 14.80
CA GLU A 53 9.51 -15.28 15.53
C GLU A 53 9.06 -15.88 16.87
N GLY A 54 8.96 -17.22 16.94
CA GLY A 54 8.52 -17.88 18.16
C GLY A 54 6.99 -17.80 18.38
N LYS A 55 6.58 -17.82 19.66
CA LYS A 55 5.15 -17.89 20.02
C LYS A 55 4.46 -16.53 20.20
N HIS A 56 5.18 -15.41 20.19
CA HIS A 56 4.64 -14.15 20.70
C HIS A 56 4.83 -12.90 19.84
N ASP A 57 5.67 -12.91 18.81
CA ASP A 57 5.96 -11.68 18.08
C ASP A 57 5.66 -11.84 16.58
N ALA A 58 4.48 -11.37 16.19
CA ALA A 58 4.14 -11.18 14.79
C ALA A 58 4.46 -9.72 14.41
N ALA A 59 5.39 -9.50 13.48
CA ALA A 59 5.67 -8.18 12.92
C ALA A 59 5.25 -8.13 11.47
N VAL A 60 4.69 -6.99 11.04
CA VAL A 60 4.40 -6.73 9.64
C VAL A 60 5.71 -6.83 8.84
N ALA A 61 5.72 -7.75 7.88
CA ALA A 61 6.86 -7.99 7.00
C ALA A 61 6.79 -7.14 5.73
N TYR A 62 5.59 -7.00 5.20
CA TYR A 62 5.31 -6.18 4.02
C TYR A 62 3.81 -5.89 3.88
N LEU A 63 3.49 -4.79 3.20
CA LEU A 63 2.20 -4.49 2.60
C LEU A 63 2.38 -4.54 1.09
N ALA A 64 1.49 -5.23 0.38
CA ALA A 64 1.52 -5.32 -1.07
C ALA A 64 0.17 -4.95 -1.69
N ALA A 65 0.22 -4.26 -2.84
CA ALA A 65 -0.94 -3.97 -3.66
C ALA A 65 -0.63 -4.33 -5.12
N PHE A 66 -1.58 -4.91 -5.83
CA PHE A 66 -1.41 -5.32 -7.22
C PHE A 66 -2.73 -5.24 -7.97
N HIS A 67 -2.65 -4.87 -9.26
CA HIS A 67 -3.82 -4.83 -10.12
C HIS A 67 -4.43 -6.23 -10.26
N GLN A 68 -5.75 -6.35 -10.17
CA GLN A 68 -6.44 -7.65 -10.14
C GLN A 68 -6.13 -8.56 -11.35
N HIS A 69 -5.81 -7.98 -12.51
CA HIS A 69 -5.43 -8.73 -13.71
C HIS A 69 -3.95 -9.09 -13.75
N CYS A 70 -3.17 -8.61 -12.78
CA CYS A 70 -1.73 -8.87 -12.66
C CYS A 70 -1.40 -9.44 -11.28
N PRO A 71 -2.08 -10.53 -10.83
CA PRO A 71 -1.79 -11.09 -9.52
C PRO A 71 -0.35 -11.62 -9.49
N PRO A 72 0.34 -11.52 -8.34
CA PRO A 72 1.66 -12.08 -8.19
C PRO A 72 1.59 -13.59 -8.44
N LYS A 73 2.23 -14.04 -9.50
CA LYS A 73 2.44 -15.47 -9.75
C LYS A 73 3.63 -15.90 -8.90
N ASN A 74 3.64 -17.18 -8.47
CA ASN A 74 4.73 -17.78 -7.67
C ASN A 74 6.10 -17.83 -8.40
N GLN A 75 6.24 -17.18 -9.54
CA GLN A 75 7.49 -17.08 -10.27
C GLN A 75 8.21 -15.81 -9.86
N LEU A 76 9.49 -15.95 -9.59
CA LEU A 76 10.42 -14.89 -9.22
C LEU A 76 10.30 -13.71 -10.19
N ILE A 77 9.66 -12.70 -9.73
CA ILE A 77 9.47 -11.44 -10.41
C ILE A 77 10.69 -10.59 -10.10
N ALA A 78 11.24 -9.93 -11.07
CA ALA A 78 12.30 -8.95 -10.83
C ALA A 78 11.76 -7.87 -9.88
N ARG A 79 12.47 -7.70 -8.76
CA ARG A 79 12.16 -6.70 -7.74
C ARG A 79 13.02 -5.49 -8.00
N GLU A 80 12.40 -4.35 -8.17
CA GLU A 80 13.07 -3.07 -8.33
C GLU A 80 12.80 -2.18 -7.12
N GLU A 81 13.85 -1.66 -6.51
CA GLU A 81 13.74 -0.64 -5.48
C GLU A 81 13.37 0.69 -6.12
N LEU A 82 12.25 1.27 -5.70
CA LEU A 82 11.77 2.53 -6.24
C LEU A 82 12.26 3.72 -5.42
N PHE A 83 11.99 3.72 -4.13
CA PHE A 83 12.32 4.80 -3.19
C PHE A 83 12.13 4.34 -1.75
N LYS A 84 12.52 5.20 -0.83
CA LYS A 84 12.31 5.05 0.59
C LYS A 84 11.24 6.02 1.07
N VAL A 85 10.27 5.53 1.86
CA VAL A 85 9.25 6.34 2.50
C VAL A 85 9.54 6.50 3.98
N GLY A 86 9.29 7.70 4.52
CA GLY A 86 9.33 7.96 5.95
C GLY A 86 8.01 7.61 6.61
N VAL A 87 8.08 7.21 7.87
CA VAL A 87 6.93 6.88 8.72
C VAL A 87 7.12 7.54 10.08
N ASP A 88 6.13 8.32 10.52
CA ASP A 88 6.10 9.00 11.82
C ASP A 88 4.86 8.62 12.65
N SER A 89 3.80 8.10 12.01
CA SER A 89 2.59 7.67 12.72
C SER A 89 2.51 6.17 12.96
N GLY A 90 3.59 5.46 12.62
CA GLY A 90 3.62 3.99 12.68
C GLY A 90 2.76 3.32 11.59
N GLN A 91 2.35 4.06 10.55
CA GLN A 91 1.52 3.58 9.45
C GLN A 91 2.16 3.84 8.10
N ALA A 92 1.89 2.96 7.14
CA ALA A 92 2.25 3.17 5.74
C ALA A 92 1.15 2.63 4.83
N GLY A 93 0.94 3.27 3.68
CA GLY A 93 -0.12 2.86 2.77
C GLY A 93 0.18 3.14 1.30
N VAL A 94 -0.67 2.55 0.47
CA VAL A 94 -0.72 2.72 -0.98
C VAL A 94 -2.06 3.34 -1.33
N PHE A 95 -2.05 4.50 -1.97
CA PHE A 95 -3.26 5.28 -2.19
C PHE A 95 -3.37 5.74 -3.64
N ASP A 96 -4.58 5.76 -4.17
CA ASP A 96 -4.88 6.46 -5.43
C ASP A 96 -4.65 7.95 -5.23
N LYS A 97 -3.76 8.53 -6.04
CA LYS A 97 -3.27 9.89 -5.82
C LYS A 97 -4.37 10.95 -5.70
N PRO A 98 -5.44 10.97 -6.53
CA PRO A 98 -6.49 11.98 -6.43
C PRO A 98 -7.26 11.95 -5.11
N PHE A 99 -7.33 10.79 -4.47
CA PHE A 99 -8.09 10.59 -3.24
C PHE A 99 -7.23 10.59 -1.97
N TYR A 100 -5.92 10.76 -2.11
CA TYR A 100 -5.03 10.84 -0.97
C TYR A 100 -5.32 12.11 -0.15
N ARG A 101 -5.84 11.93 1.08
CA ARG A 101 -6.26 13.02 1.98
C ARG A 101 -7.32 13.95 1.39
N ALA A 102 -8.01 13.54 0.33
CA ALA A 102 -9.03 14.35 -0.35
C ALA A 102 -10.47 14.00 0.10
N GLY A 103 -10.64 12.98 0.92
CA GLY A 103 -11.97 12.50 1.27
C GLY A 103 -12.65 11.79 0.08
N ALA A 104 -13.95 12.03 -0.08
CA ALA A 104 -14.75 11.40 -1.14
C ALA A 104 -14.64 12.09 -2.51
N ASP A 105 -14.16 13.34 -2.55
CA ASP A 105 -14.17 14.18 -3.75
C ASP A 105 -12.75 14.44 -4.25
N ALA A 106 -12.35 13.74 -5.30
CA ALA A 106 -11.04 13.88 -5.92
C ALA A 106 -10.80 15.32 -6.42
N GLY A 107 -9.62 15.83 -6.08
CA GLY A 107 -9.13 17.13 -6.59
C GLY A 107 -9.69 18.37 -5.90
N GLN A 108 -10.51 18.23 -4.87
CA GLN A 108 -10.94 19.34 -4.02
C GLN A 108 -10.01 19.44 -2.78
N ILE A 109 -9.87 20.64 -2.26
CA ILE A 109 -9.24 20.83 -0.94
C ILE A 109 -10.25 20.35 0.11
N PRO A 110 -9.95 19.28 0.86
CA PRO A 110 -10.88 18.77 1.84
C PRO A 110 -11.10 19.76 2.99
N SER A 111 -12.30 19.74 3.57
CA SER A 111 -12.53 20.37 4.87
C SER A 111 -11.70 19.67 5.96
N GLU A 112 -11.47 20.31 7.08
CA GLU A 112 -10.79 19.71 8.22
C GLU A 112 -11.50 18.43 8.68
N ASP A 113 -12.83 18.44 8.75
CA ASP A 113 -13.64 17.28 9.13
C ASP A 113 -13.48 16.11 8.15
N ALA A 114 -13.44 16.39 6.83
CA ALA A 114 -13.24 15.37 5.81
C ALA A 114 -11.83 14.78 5.87
N LEU A 115 -10.82 15.59 6.13
CA LEU A 115 -9.45 15.16 6.31
C LEU A 115 -9.29 14.29 7.57
N GLU A 116 -9.89 14.72 8.67
CA GLU A 116 -9.90 13.95 9.92
C GLU A 116 -10.62 12.61 9.73
N ALA A 117 -11.79 12.59 9.09
CA ALA A 117 -12.54 11.37 8.80
C ALA A 117 -11.73 10.41 7.92
N TRP A 118 -11.02 10.92 6.91
CA TRP A 118 -10.15 10.11 6.06
C TRP A 118 -8.98 9.51 6.88
N TYR A 119 -8.29 10.33 7.70
CA TYR A 119 -7.19 9.85 8.54
C TYR A 119 -7.67 8.85 9.58
N ASN A 120 -8.82 9.08 10.20
CA ASN A 120 -9.43 8.16 11.15
C ASN A 120 -9.78 6.82 10.47
N SER A 121 -10.17 6.82 9.19
CA SER A 121 -10.37 5.57 8.45
C SER A 121 -9.10 4.75 8.33
N CYS A 122 -7.94 5.40 8.12
CA CYS A 122 -6.63 4.73 8.13
C CYS A 122 -6.31 4.17 9.53
N CYS A 123 -6.47 4.98 10.58
CA CYS A 123 -6.23 4.56 11.95
C CYS A 123 -7.10 3.36 12.37
N ASN A 124 -8.37 3.34 11.96
CA ASN A 124 -9.27 2.23 12.24
C ASN A 124 -8.76 0.92 11.62
N GLN A 125 -8.19 0.95 10.41
CA GLN A 125 -7.63 -0.25 9.80
C GLN A 125 -6.37 -0.74 10.52
N THR A 126 -5.55 0.16 11.01
CA THR A 126 -4.26 -0.20 11.61
C THR A 126 -4.32 -0.50 13.11
N LEU A 127 -5.38 -0.07 13.81
CA LEU A 127 -5.52 -0.24 15.24
C LEU A 127 -6.59 -1.28 15.63
N HIS A 128 -7.63 -1.45 14.80
CA HIS A 128 -8.83 -2.19 15.18
C HIS A 128 -9.14 -3.40 14.29
N THR A 129 -8.22 -3.81 13.42
CA THR A 129 -8.36 -5.04 12.62
C THR A 129 -7.41 -6.13 13.09
N ASP A 130 -7.75 -7.39 12.81
CA ASP A 130 -6.96 -8.56 13.22
C ASP A 130 -5.55 -8.59 12.61
N HIS A 131 -5.35 -7.88 11.51
CA HIS A 131 -4.07 -7.85 10.79
C HIS A 131 -3.37 -6.51 10.86
N TYR A 132 -3.87 -5.56 11.68
CA TYR A 132 -3.33 -4.21 11.76
C TYR A 132 -3.17 -3.55 10.38
N ALA A 133 -4.08 -3.88 9.48
CA ALA A 133 -4.09 -3.42 8.10
C ALA A 133 -5.47 -3.59 7.48
N GLY A 134 -5.79 -2.80 6.46
CA GLY A 134 -7.03 -2.97 5.71
C GLY A 134 -7.14 -1.99 4.56
N VAL A 135 -8.16 -2.23 3.74
CA VAL A 135 -8.50 -1.34 2.64
C VAL A 135 -9.40 -0.21 3.11
N ILE A 136 -9.19 0.95 2.52
CA ILE A 136 -10.08 2.11 2.58
C ILE A 136 -10.55 2.42 1.15
N PRO A 137 -11.57 3.25 0.94
CA PRO A 137 -11.87 3.73 -0.40
C PRO A 137 -10.61 4.33 -1.05
N HIS A 138 -10.24 3.82 -2.21
CA HIS A 138 -9.08 4.26 -2.99
C HIS A 138 -7.70 4.07 -2.34
N GLY A 139 -7.56 3.07 -1.45
CA GLY A 139 -6.26 2.77 -0.88
C GLY A 139 -6.23 1.58 0.06
N VAL A 140 -5.03 1.29 0.53
CA VAL A 140 -4.76 0.29 1.57
C VAL A 140 -3.69 0.83 2.52
N VAL A 141 -3.83 0.53 3.80
CA VAL A 141 -2.92 0.98 4.85
C VAL A 141 -2.61 -0.16 5.81
N SER A 142 -1.40 -0.17 6.35
CA SER A 142 -0.99 -1.09 7.41
C SER A 142 -0.20 -0.38 8.51
N ASN A 143 -0.15 -1.01 9.67
CA ASN A 143 0.89 -0.73 10.64
C ASN A 143 2.27 -1.02 9.98
N SER A 144 3.28 -0.21 10.28
CA SER A 144 4.62 -0.32 9.70
C SER A 144 5.46 -1.47 10.26
N GLY A 145 5.00 -2.11 11.35
CA GLY A 145 5.65 -3.23 12.01
C GLY A 145 6.66 -2.80 13.07
N TYR A 146 7.64 -1.98 12.71
CA TYR A 146 8.69 -1.51 13.64
C TYR A 146 8.49 -0.06 14.09
N GLY A 147 7.36 0.57 13.75
CA GLY A 147 7.05 1.95 14.13
C GLY A 147 7.66 2.97 13.18
N ASP A 148 8.13 4.08 13.75
CA ASP A 148 8.71 5.18 12.99
C ASP A 148 10.02 4.80 12.32
N GLY A 149 10.27 5.37 11.14
CA GLY A 149 11.49 5.08 10.41
C GLY A 149 11.36 5.19 8.90
N GLY A 150 12.30 4.57 8.21
CA GLY A 150 12.32 4.57 6.75
C GLY A 150 12.12 3.18 6.18
N TYR A 151 11.18 3.04 5.27
CA TYR A 151 10.78 1.78 4.65
C TYR A 151 10.98 1.82 3.15
N ILE A 152 11.50 0.73 2.59
CA ILE A 152 11.80 0.66 1.15
C ILE A 152 10.55 0.22 0.41
N CYS A 153 10.17 0.97 -0.61
CA CYS A 153 9.14 0.59 -1.56
C CYS A 153 9.76 -0.12 -2.76
N TYR A 154 9.14 -1.22 -3.16
CA TYR A 154 9.57 -2.01 -4.31
C TYR A 154 8.44 -2.15 -5.32
N SER A 155 8.79 -2.15 -6.59
CA SER A 155 7.90 -2.66 -7.65
C SER A 155 8.30 -4.08 -8.04
N TYR A 156 7.29 -4.82 -8.51
CA TYR A 156 7.46 -6.13 -9.12
C TYR A 156 6.92 -6.06 -10.54
N HIS A 157 7.76 -6.39 -11.49
CA HIS A 157 7.36 -6.51 -12.89
C HIS A 157 7.15 -7.99 -13.23
N LEU A 158 6.02 -8.30 -13.83
CA LEU A 158 5.84 -9.60 -14.45
C LEU A 158 6.89 -9.70 -15.57
N SER A 159 7.83 -10.63 -15.49
CA SER A 159 8.72 -10.90 -16.61
C SER A 159 7.84 -11.21 -17.82
N LYS A 160 8.00 -10.45 -18.90
CA LYS A 160 7.47 -10.87 -20.21
C LYS A 160 8.12 -12.22 -20.49
N THR A 161 7.36 -13.29 -20.37
CA THR A 161 7.72 -14.54 -21.04
C THR A 161 7.99 -14.17 -22.48
N GLN A 162 9.19 -14.44 -22.97
CA GLN A 162 9.45 -14.43 -24.40
C GLN A 162 8.47 -15.42 -25.03
N GLY A 163 7.36 -14.92 -25.47
CA GLY A 163 6.28 -15.61 -26.13
C GLY A 163 6.21 -15.09 -27.53
N GLN A 164 6.83 -15.85 -28.43
CA GLN A 164 6.49 -16.07 -29.83
C GLN A 164 5.61 -14.98 -30.44
N ASP A 165 6.25 -14.15 -31.30
CA ASP A 165 5.61 -13.53 -32.44
C ASP A 165 4.84 -14.63 -33.19
N ILE A 166 3.53 -14.62 -33.14
CA ILE A 166 2.70 -15.28 -34.11
C ILE A 166 2.36 -14.22 -35.14
N THR A 167 3.05 -14.29 -36.27
CA THR A 167 2.69 -13.66 -37.54
C THR A 167 1.25 -14.02 -37.93
#